data_ea85206501ad1cc6b7e7269e5ac64807
#
_entry.id   ea85206501ad1cc6b7e7269e5ac64807
#
_cell.length_a   1.000
_cell.length_b   1.000
_cell.length_c   1.000
_cell.angle_alpha   90.00
_cell.angle_beta   90.00
_cell.angle_gamma   90.00
#
_symmetry.space_group_name_H-M   'P 1'
#
loop_
_entity.id
_entity.type
_entity.pdbx_description
1 polymer ?
#
loop_
_entity_poly.entity_id
_entity_poly.type
_entity_poly.pdbx_seq_one_letter_code
_entity_poly.pdbx_strand_id
1 'polypeptide(L)'
;MLFDSIDHIAIISSNYQKAKDFYVDKLGFKVKKEVERKDRDDFIITLEAPNGILIELFIEKNPPRRVTRPEAAGLRHLAFRVQDIEESVEKLNKKGIETEEIRIDPQNGKR
;
A
#
# COMPACT_ATOMS: atom_id res chain seq x y z
N MET A 1 -11.12 24.20 4.24
CA MET A 1 -11.36 22.75 4.27
C MET A 1 -11.49 22.28 5.71
N LEU A 2 -12.39 21.34 5.97
CA LEU A 2 -12.65 20.82 7.33
C LEU A 2 -11.47 20.05 7.93
N PHE A 3 -10.74 19.30 7.10
CA PHE A 3 -9.67 18.43 7.58
C PHE A 3 -8.30 19.04 7.32
N ASP A 4 -7.35 18.76 8.20
CA ASP A 4 -5.98 19.29 8.07
C ASP A 4 -5.11 18.43 7.14
N SER A 5 -5.27 17.12 7.22
CA SER A 5 -4.45 16.19 6.45
C SER A 5 -5.07 14.80 6.47
N ILE A 6 -4.46 13.88 5.73
CA ILE A 6 -4.77 12.46 5.85
C ILE A 6 -3.93 11.91 7.00
N ASP A 7 -4.59 11.31 7.99
CA ASP A 7 -3.90 10.74 9.14
C ASP A 7 -3.33 9.35 8.81
N HIS A 8 -4.19 8.45 8.36
CA HIS A 8 -3.76 7.11 8.01
C HIS A 8 -4.69 6.47 7.00
N ILE A 9 -4.19 5.41 6.38
CA ILE A 9 -4.93 4.56 5.43
C ILE A 9 -4.82 3.14 5.96
N ALA A 10 -5.93 2.42 6.00
CA ALA A 10 -5.96 1.03 6.45
C ALA A 10 -6.10 0.09 5.25
N ILE A 11 -5.28 -0.95 5.23
CA ILE A 11 -5.26 -1.96 4.18
C ILE A 11 -5.38 -3.32 4.83
N ILE A 12 -6.25 -4.17 4.31
CA ILE A 12 -6.44 -5.52 4.82
C ILE A 12 -5.64 -6.51 3.97
N SER A 13 -4.91 -7.40 4.63
CA SER A 13 -4.17 -8.48 3.99
C SER A 13 -4.45 -9.77 4.74
N SER A 14 -4.26 -10.90 4.07
CA SER A 14 -4.51 -12.22 4.67
C SER A 14 -3.25 -12.95 5.08
N ASN A 15 -2.08 -12.43 4.77
CA ASN A 15 -0.82 -13.14 5.01
C ASN A 15 0.21 -12.18 5.60
N TYR A 16 0.55 -12.42 6.87
CA TYR A 16 1.51 -11.60 7.60
C TYR A 16 2.87 -11.52 6.90
N GLN A 17 3.44 -12.67 6.56
CA GLN A 17 4.79 -12.70 5.99
C GLN A 17 4.85 -12.06 4.60
N LYS A 18 3.86 -12.34 3.75
CA LYS A 18 3.80 -11.74 2.41
C LYS A 18 3.59 -10.23 2.48
N ALA A 19 2.74 -9.76 3.39
CA ALA A 19 2.48 -8.33 3.55
C ALA A 19 3.75 -7.61 4.01
N LYS A 20 4.43 -8.17 4.99
CA LYS A 20 5.69 -7.60 5.49
C LYS A 20 6.77 -7.60 4.42
N ASP A 21 6.92 -8.70 3.70
CA ASP A 21 7.88 -8.81 2.61
C ASP A 21 7.63 -7.73 1.54
N PHE A 22 6.38 -7.54 1.17
CA PHE A 22 6.03 -6.57 0.14
C PHE A 22 6.21 -5.12 0.62
N TYR A 23 5.56 -4.75 1.71
CA TYR A 23 5.53 -3.35 2.14
C TYR A 23 6.84 -2.90 2.80
N VAL A 24 7.45 -3.75 3.59
CA VAL A 24 8.67 -3.39 4.34
C VAL A 24 9.92 -3.70 3.54
N ASP A 25 10.08 -4.95 3.11
CA ASP A 25 11.34 -5.37 2.48
C ASP A 25 11.45 -4.85 1.04
N LYS A 26 10.37 -4.91 0.26
CA LYS A 26 10.41 -4.49 -1.14
C LYS A 26 10.13 -3.01 -1.32
N LEU A 27 9.08 -2.47 -0.71
CA LEU A 27 8.74 -1.06 -0.86
C LEU A 27 9.50 -0.14 0.08
N GLY A 28 10.06 -0.67 1.16
CA GLY A 28 10.93 0.10 2.04
C GLY A 28 10.21 0.93 3.09
N PHE A 29 8.93 0.70 3.36
CA PHE A 29 8.25 1.39 4.45
C PHE A 29 8.80 0.93 5.79
N LYS A 30 8.91 1.86 6.73
CA LYS A 30 9.39 1.55 8.08
C LYS A 30 8.27 1.12 8.98
N VAL A 31 8.50 0.05 9.73
CA VAL A 31 7.55 -0.38 10.76
C VAL A 31 7.68 0.56 11.95
N LYS A 32 6.59 1.21 12.30
CA LYS A 32 6.52 2.08 13.46
C LYS A 32 6.06 1.30 14.70
N LYS A 33 5.12 0.38 14.50
CA LYS A 33 4.51 -0.36 15.60
C LYS A 33 3.85 -1.61 15.06
N GLU A 34 3.81 -2.64 15.89
CA GLU A 34 3.17 -3.91 15.54
C GLU A 34 2.40 -4.40 16.76
N VAL A 35 1.14 -4.78 16.56
CA VAL A 35 0.26 -5.25 17.64
C VAL A 35 -0.43 -6.53 17.20
N GLU A 36 -0.32 -7.55 18.03
CA GLU A 36 -1.14 -8.76 17.89
C GLU A 36 -2.40 -8.58 18.72
N ARG A 37 -3.58 -8.71 18.10
CA ARG A 37 -4.86 -8.65 18.79
C ARG A 37 -5.42 -10.05 18.94
N LYS A 38 -5.13 -10.68 20.05
CA LYS A 38 -5.52 -12.08 20.30
C LYS A 38 -7.04 -12.26 20.38
N ASP A 39 -7.74 -11.24 20.88
CA ASP A 39 -9.20 -11.25 20.97
C ASP A 39 -9.88 -11.17 19.61
N ARG A 40 -9.20 -10.61 18.61
CA ARG A 40 -9.68 -10.52 17.23
C ARG A 40 -8.95 -11.45 16.27
N ASP A 41 -7.94 -12.16 16.78
CA ASP A 41 -7.14 -13.10 16.00
C ASP A 41 -6.53 -12.45 14.76
N ASP A 42 -6.01 -11.24 14.92
CA ASP A 42 -5.35 -10.51 13.83
C ASP A 42 -4.12 -9.74 14.32
N PHE A 43 -3.43 -9.11 13.36
CA PHE A 43 -2.31 -8.21 13.63
C PHE A 43 -2.59 -6.86 13.01
N ILE A 44 -2.02 -5.81 13.61
CA ILE A 44 -1.97 -4.49 13.00
C ILE A 44 -0.49 -4.09 12.91
N ILE A 45 -0.01 -3.87 11.68
CA ILE A 45 1.34 -3.38 11.44
C ILE A 45 1.22 -1.94 10.97
N THR A 46 1.71 -1.02 11.78
CA THR A 46 1.66 0.42 11.44
C THR A 46 2.95 0.80 10.76
N LEU A 47 2.86 1.30 9.54
CA LEU A 47 3.98 1.72 8.70
C LEU A 47 4.00 3.23 8.56
N GLU A 48 5.20 3.79 8.45
CA GLU A 48 5.37 5.20 8.10
C GLU A 48 5.40 5.36 6.59
N ALA A 49 4.53 6.21 6.08
CA ALA A 49 4.54 6.69 4.70
C ALA A 49 5.12 8.11 4.67
N PRO A 50 5.45 8.63 3.48
CA PRO A 50 5.95 10.01 3.40
C PRO A 50 4.99 11.04 3.98
N ASN A 51 5.56 12.13 4.49
CA ASN A 51 4.82 13.28 5.04
C ASN A 51 3.99 12.97 6.28
N GLY A 52 4.41 11.98 7.07
CA GLY A 52 3.76 11.65 8.34
C GLY A 52 2.46 10.87 8.20
N ILE A 53 2.07 10.50 7.00
CA ILE A 53 0.90 9.65 6.78
C ILE A 53 1.26 8.23 7.22
N LEU A 54 0.34 7.57 7.90
CA LEU A 54 0.54 6.19 8.33
C LEU A 54 -0.24 5.24 7.44
N ILE A 55 0.29 4.04 7.28
CA ILE A 55 -0.43 2.93 6.67
C ILE A 55 -0.58 1.85 7.73
N GLU A 56 -1.82 1.48 8.02
CA GLU A 56 -2.12 0.41 8.95
C GLU A 56 -2.46 -0.85 8.17
N LEU A 57 -1.60 -1.86 8.27
CA LEU A 57 -1.85 -3.16 7.67
C LEU A 57 -2.57 -4.03 8.68
N PHE A 58 -3.82 -4.37 8.38
CA PHE A 58 -4.60 -5.31 9.18
C PHE A 58 -4.45 -6.69 8.57
N ILE A 59 -3.79 -7.59 9.30
CA ILE A 59 -3.60 -8.96 8.85
C ILE A 59 -4.71 -9.80 9.45
N GLU A 60 -5.69 -10.16 8.64
CA GLU A 60 -6.89 -10.89 9.08
C GLU A 60 -6.90 -12.29 8.48
N LYS A 61 -7.56 -13.21 9.16
CA LYS A 61 -7.74 -14.56 8.64
C LYS A 61 -8.89 -14.59 7.65
N ASN A 62 -8.61 -15.12 6.46
CA ASN A 62 -9.62 -15.39 5.44
C ASN A 62 -10.53 -14.19 5.10
N PRO A 63 -10.00 -12.98 4.90
CA PRO A 63 -10.85 -11.90 4.45
C PRO A 63 -11.36 -12.20 3.03
N PRO A 64 -12.57 -11.78 2.67
CA PRO A 64 -13.02 -11.89 1.29
C PRO A 64 -12.06 -11.16 0.36
N ARG A 65 -11.90 -11.69 -0.85
CA ARG A 65 -11.05 -11.01 -1.85
C ARG A 65 -11.70 -9.68 -2.24
N ARG A 66 -10.84 -8.70 -2.48
CA ARG A 66 -11.30 -7.43 -2.98
C ARG A 66 -11.91 -7.59 -4.37
N VAL A 67 -13.04 -6.94 -4.59
CA VAL A 67 -13.69 -6.95 -5.90
C VAL A 67 -13.00 -5.92 -6.80
N THR A 68 -12.20 -6.40 -7.73
CA THR A 68 -11.49 -5.54 -8.69
C THR A 68 -12.05 -5.64 -10.09
N ARG A 69 -12.72 -6.75 -10.40
CA ARG A 69 -13.34 -6.97 -11.72
C ARG A 69 -14.68 -7.68 -11.55
N PRO A 70 -15.82 -7.00 -11.85
CA PRO A 70 -15.89 -5.58 -12.22
C PRO A 70 -15.49 -4.68 -11.06
N GLU A 71 -15.07 -3.45 -11.37
CA GLU A 71 -14.71 -2.49 -10.33
C GLU A 71 -15.92 -2.17 -9.47
N ALA A 72 -15.71 -2.21 -8.15
CA ALA A 72 -16.73 -1.87 -7.18
C ALA A 72 -16.62 -0.40 -6.77
N ALA A 73 -17.71 0.18 -6.33
CA ALA A 73 -17.70 1.54 -5.81
C ALA A 73 -16.83 1.63 -4.57
N GLY A 74 -16.15 2.74 -4.39
CA GLY A 74 -15.29 3.02 -3.25
C GLY A 74 -13.87 3.36 -3.67
N LEU A 75 -12.94 3.21 -2.74
CA LEU A 75 -11.54 3.50 -3.00
C LEU A 75 -11.01 2.58 -4.10
N ARG A 76 -10.49 3.18 -5.16
CA ARG A 76 -10.03 2.43 -6.32
C ARG A 76 -8.58 1.97 -6.21
N HIS A 77 -7.68 2.89 -5.85
CA HIS A 77 -6.26 2.58 -5.70
C HIS A 77 -5.58 3.62 -4.82
N LEU A 78 -4.35 3.33 -4.46
CA LEU A 78 -3.46 4.25 -3.76
C LEU A 78 -2.27 4.54 -4.67
N ALA A 79 -1.97 5.82 -4.88
CA ALA A 79 -0.89 6.25 -5.76
C ALA A 79 0.18 6.97 -4.95
N PHE A 80 1.42 6.69 -5.27
CA PHE A 80 2.57 7.38 -4.68
C PHE A 80 3.28 8.18 -5.75
N ARG A 81 3.78 9.34 -5.36
CA ARG A 81 4.62 10.16 -6.22
C ARG A 81 6.07 9.68 -6.12
N VAL A 82 6.75 9.63 -7.25
CA VAL A 82 8.18 9.33 -7.31
C VAL A 82 8.87 10.44 -8.10
N GLN A 83 10.18 10.61 -7.88
CA GLN A 83 10.95 11.62 -8.60
C GLN A 83 11.29 11.17 -10.02
N ASP A 84 11.62 9.89 -10.18
CA ASP A 84 11.99 9.32 -11.47
C ASP A 84 11.24 8.00 -11.66
N ILE A 85 10.24 8.01 -12.53
CA ILE A 85 9.39 6.84 -12.75
C ILE A 85 10.16 5.68 -13.38
N GLU A 86 11.08 5.97 -14.28
CA GLU A 86 11.85 4.93 -14.96
C GLU A 86 12.78 4.21 -13.98
N GLU A 87 13.48 4.96 -13.13
CA GLU A 87 14.31 4.41 -12.09
C GLU A 87 13.49 3.61 -11.07
N SER A 88 12.34 4.13 -10.70
CA SER A 88 11.45 3.47 -9.74
C SER A 88 10.94 2.13 -10.27
N VAL A 89 10.53 2.09 -11.53
CA VAL A 89 10.08 0.86 -12.18
C VAL A 89 11.22 -0.16 -12.23
N GLU A 90 12.43 0.27 -12.59
CA GLU A 90 13.59 -0.61 -12.63
C GLU A 90 13.89 -1.22 -11.26
N LYS A 91 13.88 -0.40 -10.21
CA LYS A 91 14.11 -0.88 -8.84
C LYS A 91 13.04 -1.88 -8.39
N LEU A 92 11.77 -1.60 -8.70
CA LEU A 92 10.68 -2.51 -8.35
C LEU A 92 10.82 -3.84 -9.08
N ASN A 93 11.15 -3.81 -10.37
CA ASN A 93 11.32 -5.03 -11.15
C ASN A 93 12.48 -5.87 -10.64
N LYS A 94 13.57 -5.25 -10.22
CA LYS A 94 14.71 -5.97 -9.61
C LYS A 94 14.33 -6.68 -8.32
N LYS A 95 13.32 -6.19 -7.62
CA LYS A 95 12.81 -6.81 -6.39
C LYS A 95 11.71 -7.84 -6.68
N GLY A 96 11.46 -8.15 -7.94
CA GLY A 96 10.47 -9.13 -8.33
C GLY A 96 9.03 -8.62 -8.37
N ILE A 97 8.85 -7.31 -8.36
CA ILE A 97 7.52 -6.71 -8.46
C ILE A 97 7.23 -6.43 -9.93
N GLU A 98 6.12 -6.99 -10.42
CA GLU A 98 5.66 -6.70 -11.78
C GLU A 98 5.04 -5.31 -11.84
N THR A 99 5.32 -4.61 -12.92
CA THR A 99 4.76 -3.29 -13.18
C THR A 99 4.17 -3.24 -14.58
N GLU A 100 3.18 -2.38 -14.78
CA GLU A 100 2.67 -2.10 -16.10
C GLU A 100 3.62 -1.18 -16.85
N GLU A 101 3.42 -1.06 -18.17
CA GLU A 101 4.18 -0.11 -18.96
C GLU A 101 3.95 1.32 -18.49
N ILE A 102 5.02 2.12 -18.56
CA ILE A 102 4.92 3.54 -18.26
C ILE A 102 4.09 4.20 -19.36
N ARG A 103 3.06 4.94 -18.96
CA ARG A 103 2.21 5.67 -19.89
C ARG A 103 2.01 7.09 -19.39
N ILE A 104 1.65 7.97 -20.33
CA ILE A 104 1.38 9.36 -20.01
C ILE A 104 -0.09 9.50 -19.64
N ASP A 105 -0.35 10.13 -18.49
CA ASP A 105 -1.72 10.40 -18.06
C ASP A 105 -2.37 11.38 -19.04
N PRO A 106 -3.49 11.03 -19.67
CA PRO A 106 -4.12 11.89 -20.66
C PRO A 106 -4.68 13.19 -20.09
N GLN A 107 -4.91 13.27 -18.78
CA GLN A 107 -5.46 14.45 -18.15
C GLN A 107 -4.41 15.48 -17.79
N ASN A 108 -3.22 15.07 -17.36
CA ASN A 108 -2.21 15.98 -16.85
C ASN A 108 -0.83 15.84 -17.49
N GLY A 109 -0.66 14.95 -18.45
CA GLY A 109 0.61 14.73 -19.14
C GLY A 109 1.70 14.09 -18.29
N LYS A 110 1.40 13.61 -17.09
CA LYS A 110 2.36 12.96 -16.20
C LYS A 110 2.39 11.46 -16.42
N ARG A 111 3.55 10.86 -16.11
CA ARG A 111 3.74 9.42 -16.21
C ARG A 111 3.55 8.72 -14.88
#